data_4e0d923158a1b8276b7aa4ac51a8c80f
#
_entry.id   4e0d923158a1b8276b7aa4ac51a8c80f
#
_cell.length_a   1.000
_cell.length_b   1.000
_cell.length_c   1.000
_cell.angle_alpha   90.00
_cell.angle_beta   90.00
_cell.angle_gamma   90.00
#
_symmetry.space_group_name_H-M   'P 1'
#
loop_
_entity.id
_entity.type
_entity.pdbx_description
1 polymer ?
#
loop_
_entity_poly.entity_id
_entity_poly.type
_entity_poly.pdbx_seq_one_letter_code
_entity_poly.pdbx_strand_id
1 'polypeptide(L)'
;MITILDGGMGQELILRSGGKATPMWSLQALLDAPDLISQVHDDYFASGALVATANTYVILPDRLKHFGFPERQAELMQKACKIAIQARDNHGSGSVAGSLGPLGFSYQPDKCPEIDIAAPIYETAVKQQSEFVDFHILETMSSVKQVRGGLMGATSSTKPVWLAISVDDIDGSRLRSGENVKEVLPLVEEFGAQALLLNCSSPEAITKSIPLLSECRVPIGAYANGFINISDSFNKIGSTVDLLEKREDLTPVIYADFAEKWVDAGATLIGGCCEVGPAHIKELSTRWKG
;
A
#
# COMPACT_ATOMS: atom_id res chain seq x y z
N MET A 1 5.45 -17.78 11.62
CA MET A 1 6.07 -17.55 10.29
C MET A 1 5.80 -16.11 9.90
N ILE A 2 6.82 -15.39 9.43
CA ILE A 2 6.69 -14.00 8.97
C ILE A 2 6.51 -14.00 7.45
N THR A 3 5.50 -13.26 6.94
CA THR A 3 5.30 -13.06 5.51
C THR A 3 5.96 -11.75 5.09
N ILE A 4 6.87 -11.82 4.13
CA ILE A 4 7.55 -10.66 3.57
C ILE A 4 6.75 -10.14 2.37
N LEU A 5 6.26 -8.91 2.46
CA LEU A 5 5.63 -8.19 1.36
C LEU A 5 6.71 -7.56 0.47
N ASP A 6 6.29 -7.00 -0.66
CA ASP A 6 7.17 -6.18 -1.51
C ASP A 6 7.42 -4.78 -0.91
N GLY A 7 8.02 -3.90 -1.70
CA GLY A 7 8.35 -2.52 -1.35
C GLY A 7 7.71 -1.50 -2.28
N GLY A 8 8.24 -0.29 -2.28
CA GLY A 8 7.69 0.87 -2.99
C GLY A 8 7.81 0.78 -4.52
N MET A 9 6.75 0.37 -5.22
CA MET A 9 6.71 0.31 -6.68
C MET A 9 7.01 1.67 -7.32
N GLY A 10 6.32 2.73 -6.90
CA GLY A 10 6.40 4.04 -7.55
C GLY A 10 7.79 4.66 -7.51
N GLN A 11 8.50 4.57 -6.39
CA GLN A 11 9.85 5.12 -6.25
C GLN A 11 10.88 4.34 -7.06
N GLU A 12 10.76 3.02 -7.10
CA GLU A 12 11.61 2.18 -7.98
C GLU A 12 11.42 2.54 -9.46
N LEU A 13 10.18 2.79 -9.88
CA LEU A 13 9.89 3.20 -11.26
C LEU A 13 10.48 4.58 -11.59
N ILE A 14 10.39 5.55 -10.67
CA ILE A 14 11.01 6.87 -10.84
C ILE A 14 12.54 6.73 -10.97
N LEU A 15 13.15 5.97 -10.08
CA LEU A 15 14.60 5.74 -10.10
C LEU A 15 15.06 5.12 -11.45
N ARG A 16 14.36 4.10 -11.93
CA ARG A 16 14.69 3.38 -13.17
C ARG A 16 14.37 4.17 -14.43
N SER A 17 13.43 5.12 -14.38
CA SER A 17 13.08 6.02 -15.49
C SER A 17 13.92 7.29 -15.57
N GLY A 18 15.01 7.38 -14.80
CA GLY A 18 15.93 8.53 -14.81
C GLY A 18 15.60 9.61 -13.77
N GLY A 19 14.84 9.26 -12.71
CA GLY A 19 14.64 10.11 -11.54
C GLY A 19 13.62 11.23 -11.72
N LYS A 20 12.77 11.19 -12.76
CA LYS A 20 11.76 12.22 -13.01
C LYS A 20 10.37 11.77 -12.53
N ALA A 21 9.92 12.35 -11.42
CA ALA A 21 8.55 12.15 -10.95
C ALA A 21 7.52 12.86 -11.84
N THR A 22 6.35 12.27 -11.99
CA THR A 22 5.20 12.86 -12.69
C THR A 22 3.96 12.83 -11.80
N PRO A 23 2.97 13.71 -12.02
CA PRO A 23 1.70 13.68 -11.28
C PRO A 23 0.94 12.34 -11.43
N MET A 24 1.14 11.62 -12.52
CA MET A 24 0.55 10.28 -12.74
C MET A 24 1.28 9.17 -11.98
N TRP A 25 2.47 9.48 -11.45
CA TRP A 25 3.27 8.56 -10.66
C TRP A 25 3.44 7.19 -11.37
N SER A 26 3.12 6.08 -10.69
CA SER A 26 3.27 4.73 -11.25
C SER A 26 2.33 4.41 -12.44
N LEU A 27 1.24 5.18 -12.62
CA LEU A 27 0.38 5.05 -13.80
C LEU A 27 1.10 5.45 -15.09
N GLN A 28 2.00 6.44 -15.04
CA GLN A 28 2.80 6.83 -16.19
C GLN A 28 3.62 5.64 -16.72
N ALA A 29 4.27 4.90 -15.83
CA ALA A 29 5.03 3.72 -16.23
C ALA A 29 4.14 2.60 -16.81
N LEU A 30 2.92 2.42 -16.28
CA LEU A 30 1.96 1.44 -16.82
C LEU A 30 1.56 1.77 -18.27
N LEU A 31 1.46 3.06 -18.61
CA LEU A 31 1.13 3.51 -19.95
C LEU A 31 2.33 3.36 -20.91
N ASP A 32 3.50 3.86 -20.51
CA ASP A 32 4.63 4.12 -21.41
C ASP A 32 5.73 3.05 -21.36
N ALA A 33 5.91 2.40 -20.21
CA ALA A 33 7.02 1.47 -19.99
C ALA A 33 6.62 0.30 -19.06
N PRO A 34 5.60 -0.52 -19.43
CA PRO A 34 5.10 -1.59 -18.57
C PRO A 34 6.17 -2.64 -18.20
N ASP A 35 7.19 -2.81 -19.03
CA ASP A 35 8.30 -3.73 -18.76
C ASP A 35 9.12 -3.32 -17.52
N LEU A 36 9.16 -2.03 -17.17
CA LEU A 36 9.80 -1.58 -15.93
C LEU A 36 9.03 -2.07 -14.70
N ILE A 37 7.69 -2.14 -14.77
CA ILE A 37 6.86 -2.66 -13.69
C ILE A 37 7.14 -4.15 -13.50
N SER A 38 7.25 -4.91 -14.58
CA SER A 38 7.64 -6.34 -14.52
C SER A 38 8.98 -6.51 -13.80
N GLN A 39 10.00 -5.76 -14.23
CA GLN A 39 11.33 -5.81 -13.64
C GLN A 39 11.32 -5.49 -12.13
N VAL A 40 10.51 -4.52 -11.70
CA VAL A 40 10.39 -4.18 -10.26
C VAL A 40 9.77 -5.35 -9.48
N HIS A 41 8.71 -5.98 -9.99
CA HIS A 41 8.14 -7.17 -9.34
C HIS A 41 9.14 -8.33 -9.29
N ASP A 42 9.85 -8.60 -10.40
CA ASP A 42 10.87 -9.65 -10.48
C ASP A 42 11.97 -9.44 -9.43
N ASP A 43 12.44 -8.20 -9.26
CA ASP A 43 13.48 -7.85 -8.28
C ASP A 43 12.98 -7.97 -6.84
N TYR A 44 11.71 -7.64 -6.55
CA TYR A 44 11.14 -7.86 -5.22
C TYR A 44 11.03 -9.35 -4.90
N PHE A 45 10.57 -10.18 -5.82
CA PHE A 45 10.55 -11.63 -5.63
C PHE A 45 11.97 -12.19 -5.47
N ALA A 46 12.93 -11.77 -6.29
CA ALA A 46 14.34 -12.16 -6.15
C ALA A 46 14.94 -11.71 -4.81
N SER A 47 14.41 -10.64 -4.23
CA SER A 47 14.79 -10.15 -2.89
C SER A 47 14.13 -10.92 -1.75
N GLY A 48 13.17 -11.80 -2.06
CA GLY A 48 12.51 -12.69 -1.10
C GLY A 48 11.13 -12.21 -0.65
N ALA A 49 10.51 -11.28 -1.39
CA ALA A 49 9.10 -10.97 -1.21
C ALA A 49 8.25 -12.22 -1.53
N LEU A 50 7.18 -12.43 -0.76
CA LEU A 50 6.19 -13.49 -0.96
C LEU A 50 4.89 -12.95 -1.57
N VAL A 51 4.77 -11.63 -1.68
CA VAL A 51 3.60 -10.94 -2.23
C VAL A 51 4.08 -9.88 -3.20
N ALA A 52 3.47 -9.83 -4.39
CA ALA A 52 3.58 -8.72 -5.32
C ALA A 52 2.31 -7.88 -5.22
N THR A 53 2.44 -6.61 -4.85
CA THR A 53 1.34 -5.65 -4.83
C THR A 53 1.18 -5.06 -6.23
N ALA A 54 0.10 -5.41 -6.93
CA ALA A 54 -0.17 -4.95 -8.28
C ALA A 54 -0.22 -3.41 -8.35
N ASN A 55 0.30 -2.83 -9.41
CA ASN A 55 0.37 -1.38 -9.62
C ASN A 55 -1.02 -0.78 -9.92
N THR A 56 -2.01 -1.04 -9.05
CA THR A 56 -3.41 -0.61 -9.19
C THR A 56 -3.82 0.52 -8.25
N TYR A 57 -2.97 0.90 -7.29
CA TYR A 57 -3.22 1.91 -6.26
C TYR A 57 -3.83 3.22 -6.79
N VAL A 58 -3.32 3.73 -7.88
CA VAL A 58 -3.75 5.00 -8.49
C VAL A 58 -4.86 4.83 -9.52
N ILE A 59 -5.30 3.59 -9.83
CA ILE A 59 -6.28 3.31 -10.88
C ILE A 59 -7.70 3.38 -10.31
N LEU A 60 -8.07 4.56 -9.83
CA LEU A 60 -9.40 4.87 -9.31
C LEU A 60 -10.04 6.01 -10.11
N PRO A 61 -11.39 6.07 -10.20
CA PRO A 61 -12.08 6.98 -11.10
C PRO A 61 -11.76 8.46 -10.90
N ASP A 62 -11.58 8.88 -9.64
CA ASP A 62 -11.25 10.27 -9.30
C ASP A 62 -9.89 10.68 -9.89
N ARG A 63 -8.89 9.82 -9.79
CA ARG A 63 -7.55 10.04 -10.35
C ARG A 63 -7.54 9.92 -11.85
N LEU A 64 -8.16 8.87 -12.41
CA LEU A 64 -8.24 8.67 -13.86
C LEU A 64 -8.97 9.83 -14.54
N LYS A 65 -10.03 10.36 -13.93
CA LYS A 65 -10.72 11.57 -14.43
C LYS A 65 -9.79 12.77 -14.43
N HIS A 66 -9.00 12.95 -13.37
CA HIS A 66 -8.02 14.04 -13.28
C HIS A 66 -6.94 13.94 -14.37
N PHE A 67 -6.53 12.73 -14.72
CA PHE A 67 -5.51 12.47 -15.75
C PHE A 67 -6.07 12.31 -17.18
N GLY A 68 -7.38 12.40 -17.38
CA GLY A 68 -8.02 12.32 -18.69
C GLY A 68 -8.30 10.90 -19.22
N PHE A 69 -8.35 9.90 -18.33
CA PHE A 69 -8.58 8.49 -18.70
C PHE A 69 -9.78 7.86 -17.95
N PRO A 70 -10.91 8.55 -17.77
CA PRO A 70 -11.98 8.08 -16.87
C PRO A 70 -12.58 6.72 -17.26
N GLU A 71 -12.56 6.38 -18.56
CA GLU A 71 -13.15 5.14 -19.10
C GLU A 71 -12.19 3.94 -19.10
N ARG A 72 -10.89 4.15 -18.79
CA ARG A 72 -9.88 3.10 -18.93
C ARG A 72 -9.60 2.30 -17.64
N GLN A 73 -10.41 2.47 -16.60
CA GLN A 73 -10.16 1.85 -15.28
C GLN A 73 -10.00 0.32 -15.39
N ALA A 74 -10.97 -0.37 -15.99
CA ALA A 74 -10.94 -1.83 -16.08
C ALA A 74 -9.73 -2.35 -16.88
N GLU A 75 -9.44 -1.73 -18.04
CA GLU A 75 -8.29 -2.06 -18.88
C GLU A 75 -6.98 -1.93 -18.12
N LEU A 76 -6.79 -0.78 -17.46
CA LEU A 76 -5.54 -0.48 -16.74
C LEU A 76 -5.35 -1.36 -15.50
N MET A 77 -6.43 -1.63 -14.73
CA MET A 77 -6.39 -2.56 -13.61
C MET A 77 -5.99 -3.96 -14.07
N GLN A 78 -6.63 -4.49 -15.10
CA GLN A 78 -6.30 -5.82 -15.63
C GLN A 78 -4.86 -5.87 -16.16
N LYS A 79 -4.41 -4.83 -16.86
CA LYS A 79 -3.02 -4.74 -17.33
C LYS A 79 -2.02 -4.82 -16.18
N ALA A 80 -2.21 -4.01 -15.14
CA ALA A 80 -1.33 -3.99 -13.98
C ALA A 80 -1.31 -5.33 -13.24
N CYS A 81 -2.49 -5.93 -12.99
CA CYS A 81 -2.59 -7.24 -12.35
C CYS A 81 -1.91 -8.35 -13.16
N LYS A 82 -2.09 -8.38 -14.49
CA LYS A 82 -1.46 -9.38 -15.36
C LYS A 82 0.08 -9.30 -15.32
N ILE A 83 0.64 -8.10 -15.20
CA ILE A 83 2.10 -7.93 -15.04
C ILE A 83 2.56 -8.57 -13.72
N ALA A 84 1.86 -8.31 -12.61
CA ALA A 84 2.20 -8.91 -11.32
C ALA A 84 2.06 -10.44 -11.32
N ILE A 85 0.99 -10.98 -11.97
CA ILE A 85 0.81 -12.43 -12.16
C ILE A 85 1.99 -13.02 -12.93
N GLN A 86 2.38 -12.40 -14.04
CA GLN A 86 3.46 -12.91 -14.86
C GLN A 86 4.78 -12.96 -14.09
N ALA A 87 5.09 -11.94 -13.29
CA ALA A 87 6.29 -11.92 -12.44
C ALA A 87 6.23 -13.04 -11.38
N ARG A 88 5.07 -13.23 -10.70
CA ARG A 88 4.86 -14.34 -9.76
C ARG A 88 5.06 -15.69 -10.43
N ASP A 89 4.48 -15.89 -11.59
CA ASP A 89 4.53 -17.17 -12.32
C ASP A 89 5.96 -17.46 -12.82
N ASN A 90 6.70 -16.46 -13.26
CA ASN A 90 8.11 -16.55 -13.63
C ASN A 90 8.97 -16.92 -12.40
N HIS A 91 8.66 -16.37 -11.24
CA HIS A 91 9.33 -16.69 -9.97
C HIS A 91 8.97 -18.10 -9.48
N GLY A 92 7.79 -18.63 -9.84
CA GLY A 92 7.29 -19.95 -9.50
C GLY A 92 6.62 -20.08 -8.13
N SER A 93 6.50 -19.00 -7.37
CA SER A 93 5.81 -18.98 -6.07
C SER A 93 5.43 -17.54 -5.66
N GLY A 94 4.58 -17.42 -4.64
CA GLY A 94 4.12 -16.15 -4.11
C GLY A 94 2.64 -15.87 -4.40
N SER A 95 2.18 -14.70 -4.01
CA SER A 95 0.80 -14.23 -4.17
C SER A 95 0.76 -12.84 -4.81
N VAL A 96 -0.36 -12.49 -5.42
CA VAL A 96 -0.63 -11.17 -5.99
C VAL A 96 -1.72 -10.48 -5.18
N ALA A 97 -1.41 -9.30 -4.65
CA ALA A 97 -2.35 -8.41 -3.99
C ALA A 97 -2.89 -7.36 -4.97
N GLY A 98 -4.21 -7.19 -5.04
CA GLY A 98 -4.84 -6.09 -5.77
C GLY A 98 -4.89 -4.86 -4.87
N SER A 99 -4.11 -3.82 -5.18
CA SER A 99 -4.05 -2.60 -4.40
C SER A 99 -5.20 -1.65 -4.68
N LEU A 100 -5.74 -1.04 -3.64
CA LEU A 100 -6.82 -0.04 -3.69
C LEU A 100 -6.44 1.13 -2.76
N GLY A 101 -6.01 2.24 -3.34
CA GLY A 101 -5.69 3.46 -2.59
C GLY A 101 -6.94 4.20 -2.09
N PRO A 102 -6.77 5.25 -1.27
CA PRO A 102 -7.87 6.07 -0.79
C PRO A 102 -8.45 6.94 -1.92
N LEU A 103 -9.76 7.10 -1.96
CA LEU A 103 -10.41 8.12 -2.78
C LEU A 103 -10.08 9.52 -2.22
N GLY A 104 -9.98 10.50 -3.11
CA GLY A 104 -9.62 11.88 -2.74
C GLY A 104 -8.12 12.11 -2.54
N PHE A 105 -7.26 11.23 -3.04
CA PHE A 105 -5.80 11.22 -2.93
C PHE A 105 -5.23 10.74 -1.58
N SER A 106 -3.94 10.38 -1.59
CA SER A 106 -3.21 9.91 -0.41
C SER A 106 -3.08 11.03 0.63
N TYR A 107 -3.17 10.67 1.91
CA TYR A 107 -2.97 11.58 3.06
C TYR A 107 -3.95 12.76 3.15
N GLN A 108 -5.05 12.73 2.39
CA GLN A 108 -6.07 13.78 2.37
C GLN A 108 -7.44 13.22 2.79
N PRO A 109 -7.62 12.82 4.06
CA PRO A 109 -8.86 12.23 4.54
C PRO A 109 -10.09 13.14 4.34
N ASP A 110 -9.91 14.46 4.40
CA ASP A 110 -10.96 15.46 4.18
C ASP A 110 -11.53 15.46 2.74
N LYS A 111 -10.77 14.92 1.78
CA LYS A 111 -11.21 14.81 0.38
C LYS A 111 -11.97 13.53 0.08
N CYS A 112 -12.05 12.63 1.04
CA CYS A 112 -12.79 11.38 0.87
C CYS A 112 -14.29 11.67 0.66
N PRO A 113 -14.90 11.12 -0.40
CA PRO A 113 -16.36 11.24 -0.59
C PRO A 113 -17.13 10.55 0.54
N GLU A 114 -18.45 10.80 0.61
CA GLU A 114 -19.32 10.12 1.55
C GLU A 114 -19.37 8.61 1.27
N ILE A 115 -19.68 7.81 2.30
CA ILE A 115 -19.57 6.34 2.26
C ILE A 115 -20.45 5.74 1.17
N ASP A 116 -21.67 6.27 0.98
CA ASP A 116 -22.61 5.86 -0.05
C ASP A 116 -22.11 6.11 -1.49
N ILE A 117 -21.19 7.06 -1.66
CA ILE A 117 -20.48 7.34 -2.92
C ILE A 117 -19.20 6.47 -3.02
N ALA A 118 -18.46 6.34 -1.93
CA ALA A 118 -17.18 5.63 -1.92
C ALA A 118 -17.34 4.11 -2.12
N ALA A 119 -18.29 3.48 -1.43
CA ALA A 119 -18.47 2.04 -1.43
C ALA A 119 -18.77 1.47 -2.83
N PRO A 120 -19.66 2.00 -3.67
CA PRO A 120 -19.86 1.52 -5.04
C PRO A 120 -18.62 1.65 -5.94
N ILE A 121 -17.77 2.65 -5.70
CA ILE A 121 -16.51 2.84 -6.44
C ILE A 121 -15.53 1.71 -6.10
N TYR A 122 -15.34 1.41 -4.81
CA TYR A 122 -14.50 0.30 -4.37
C TYR A 122 -15.08 -1.06 -4.81
N GLU A 123 -16.40 -1.25 -4.76
CA GLU A 123 -17.05 -2.45 -5.27
C GLU A 123 -16.71 -2.69 -6.75
N THR A 124 -16.78 -1.66 -7.56
CA THR A 124 -16.43 -1.72 -8.98
C THR A 124 -14.95 -2.09 -9.17
N ALA A 125 -14.05 -1.42 -8.44
CA ALA A 125 -12.62 -1.66 -8.53
C ALA A 125 -12.26 -3.10 -8.09
N VAL A 126 -12.84 -3.57 -6.99
CA VAL A 126 -12.68 -4.94 -6.50
C VAL A 126 -13.12 -5.95 -7.56
N LYS A 127 -14.31 -5.79 -8.16
CA LYS A 127 -14.79 -6.69 -9.22
C LYS A 127 -13.87 -6.73 -10.44
N GLN A 128 -13.31 -5.59 -10.82
CA GLN A 128 -12.43 -5.48 -12.00
C GLN A 128 -11.09 -6.21 -11.83
N GLN A 129 -10.60 -6.37 -10.61
CA GLN A 129 -9.32 -7.04 -10.35
C GLN A 129 -9.43 -8.45 -9.74
N SER A 130 -10.61 -8.86 -9.24
CA SER A 130 -10.79 -10.13 -8.48
C SER A 130 -10.33 -11.38 -9.20
N GLU A 131 -10.47 -11.46 -10.53
CA GLU A 131 -10.04 -12.64 -11.32
C GLU A 131 -8.51 -12.74 -11.42
N PHE A 132 -7.80 -11.64 -11.14
CA PHE A 132 -6.36 -11.49 -11.37
C PHE A 132 -5.55 -11.44 -10.08
N VAL A 133 -6.16 -11.54 -8.91
CA VAL A 133 -5.48 -11.38 -7.63
C VAL A 133 -5.83 -12.50 -6.67
N ASP A 134 -4.94 -12.77 -5.73
CA ASP A 134 -5.18 -13.75 -4.67
C ASP A 134 -5.98 -13.12 -3.52
N PHE A 135 -5.77 -11.81 -3.27
CA PHE A 135 -6.49 -11.02 -2.29
C PHE A 135 -6.46 -9.52 -2.65
N HIS A 136 -7.30 -8.72 -2.00
CA HIS A 136 -7.27 -7.27 -2.13
C HIS A 136 -6.61 -6.63 -0.92
N ILE A 137 -5.94 -5.49 -1.12
CA ILE A 137 -5.45 -4.66 -0.04
C ILE A 137 -5.96 -3.23 -0.20
N LEU A 138 -6.77 -2.79 0.76
CA LEU A 138 -7.14 -1.39 0.93
C LEU A 138 -5.99 -0.73 1.69
N GLU A 139 -5.24 0.17 1.05
CA GLU A 139 -4.02 0.69 1.66
C GLU A 139 -3.98 2.20 1.76
N THR A 140 -3.20 2.71 2.71
CA THR A 140 -3.03 4.13 3.02
C THR A 140 -4.34 4.81 3.47
N MET A 141 -5.26 4.04 4.06
CA MET A 141 -6.50 4.57 4.59
C MET A 141 -6.20 5.45 5.80
N SER A 142 -6.54 6.72 5.72
CA SER A 142 -6.11 7.78 6.64
C SER A 142 -7.22 8.27 7.58
N SER A 143 -8.45 7.72 7.47
CA SER A 143 -9.59 8.04 8.34
C SER A 143 -10.53 6.84 8.50
N VAL A 144 -11.30 6.83 9.57
CA VAL A 144 -12.37 5.85 9.83
C VAL A 144 -13.40 5.84 8.68
N LYS A 145 -13.70 7.02 8.12
CA LYS A 145 -14.61 7.14 6.97
C LYS A 145 -14.06 6.45 5.73
N GLN A 146 -12.76 6.61 5.41
CA GLN A 146 -12.12 5.92 4.29
C GLN A 146 -12.13 4.40 4.49
N VAL A 147 -11.79 3.95 5.70
CA VAL A 147 -11.81 2.52 6.06
C VAL A 147 -13.21 1.93 5.87
N ARG A 148 -14.26 2.58 6.41
CA ARG A 148 -15.63 2.09 6.30
C ARG A 148 -16.09 2.03 4.84
N GLY A 149 -15.86 3.07 4.05
CA GLY A 149 -16.26 3.10 2.63
C GLY A 149 -15.53 2.05 1.80
N GLY A 150 -14.21 1.88 2.03
CA GLY A 150 -13.40 0.88 1.35
C GLY A 150 -13.82 -0.56 1.70
N LEU A 151 -13.95 -0.88 2.99
CA LEU A 151 -14.35 -2.20 3.44
C LEU A 151 -15.77 -2.56 2.99
N MET A 152 -16.72 -1.62 3.10
CA MET A 152 -18.10 -1.82 2.62
C MET A 152 -18.11 -2.19 1.13
N GLY A 153 -17.37 -1.47 0.28
CA GLY A 153 -17.26 -1.81 -1.15
C GLY A 153 -16.58 -3.15 -1.39
N ALA A 154 -15.58 -3.49 -0.58
CA ALA A 154 -14.84 -4.74 -0.71
C ALA A 154 -15.62 -5.98 -0.25
N THR A 155 -16.75 -5.85 0.46
CA THR A 155 -17.61 -7.00 0.86
C THR A 155 -18.17 -7.77 -0.32
N SER A 156 -18.21 -7.17 -1.51
CA SER A 156 -18.63 -7.85 -2.74
C SER A 156 -17.59 -8.87 -3.27
N SER A 157 -16.39 -8.88 -2.72
CA SER A 157 -15.32 -9.80 -3.12
C SER A 157 -15.51 -11.18 -2.52
N THR A 158 -15.20 -12.21 -3.32
CA THR A 158 -15.01 -13.59 -2.83
C THR A 158 -13.57 -13.86 -2.41
N LYS A 159 -12.66 -12.91 -2.64
CA LYS A 159 -11.25 -12.98 -2.25
C LYS A 159 -11.03 -12.37 -0.88
N PRO A 160 -10.00 -12.79 -0.14
CA PRO A 160 -9.60 -12.13 1.09
C PRO A 160 -9.41 -10.61 0.90
N VAL A 161 -9.73 -9.84 1.94
CA VAL A 161 -9.50 -8.39 1.97
C VAL A 161 -8.62 -8.05 3.16
N TRP A 162 -7.50 -7.40 2.90
CA TRP A 162 -6.62 -6.84 3.91
C TRP A 162 -6.84 -5.33 4.00
N LEU A 163 -6.70 -4.79 5.18
CA LEU A 163 -6.78 -3.37 5.45
C LEU A 163 -5.43 -2.84 5.90
N ALA A 164 -4.94 -1.77 5.28
CA ALA A 164 -3.75 -1.05 5.72
C ALA A 164 -4.08 0.43 5.95
N ILE A 165 -3.78 0.92 7.13
CA ILE A 165 -4.09 2.27 7.58
C ILE A 165 -2.83 3.10 7.71
N SER A 166 -2.94 4.40 7.43
CA SER A 166 -1.84 5.36 7.59
C SER A 166 -2.07 6.22 8.82
N VAL A 167 -1.07 6.26 9.70
CA VAL A 167 -1.10 7.00 10.95
C VAL A 167 -0.34 8.33 10.85
N ASP A 168 -0.60 9.22 11.77
CA ASP A 168 0.13 10.47 11.91
C ASP A 168 1.59 10.20 12.24
N ASP A 169 2.52 10.87 11.54
CA ASP A 169 3.96 10.61 11.67
C ASP A 169 4.55 11.09 13.00
N ILE A 170 3.85 11.98 13.72
CA ILE A 170 4.26 12.51 15.04
C ILE A 170 3.57 11.73 16.15
N ASP A 171 2.22 11.59 16.05
CA ASP A 171 1.38 10.87 17.00
C ASP A 171 0.85 9.57 16.38
N GLY A 172 1.66 8.52 16.41
CA GLY A 172 1.27 7.20 15.90
C GLY A 172 0.03 6.58 16.55
N SER A 173 -0.53 7.15 17.61
CA SER A 173 -1.80 6.68 18.20
C SER A 173 -3.04 7.12 17.40
N ARG A 174 -2.86 7.98 16.39
CA ARG A 174 -3.93 8.56 15.60
C ARG A 174 -3.76 8.27 14.11
N LEU A 175 -4.87 8.14 13.41
CA LEU A 175 -4.92 8.23 11.96
C LEU A 175 -4.54 9.65 11.52
N ARG A 176 -4.20 9.84 10.25
CA ARG A 176 -3.90 11.19 9.73
C ARG A 176 -5.09 12.16 9.81
N SER A 177 -6.30 11.67 9.95
CA SER A 177 -7.53 12.45 10.24
C SER A 177 -7.62 12.94 11.69
N GLY A 178 -6.76 12.43 12.59
CA GLY A 178 -6.80 12.70 14.03
C GLY A 178 -7.64 11.74 14.86
N GLU A 179 -8.39 10.82 14.24
CA GLU A 179 -9.17 9.77 14.91
C GLU A 179 -8.23 8.75 15.57
N ASN A 180 -8.66 8.10 16.65
CA ASN A 180 -7.83 7.09 17.32
C ASN A 180 -7.69 5.84 16.46
N VAL A 181 -6.48 5.27 16.37
CA VAL A 181 -6.20 4.04 15.61
C VAL A 181 -7.12 2.88 16.03
N LYS A 182 -7.47 2.78 17.31
CA LYS A 182 -8.36 1.71 17.81
C LYS A 182 -9.78 1.79 17.26
N GLU A 183 -10.22 2.93 16.74
CA GLU A 183 -11.55 3.08 16.14
C GLU A 183 -11.71 2.24 14.85
N VAL A 184 -10.59 1.76 14.29
CA VAL A 184 -10.61 0.87 13.13
C VAL A 184 -10.90 -0.59 13.51
N LEU A 185 -10.57 -1.03 14.73
CA LEU A 185 -10.70 -2.44 15.14
C LEU A 185 -12.12 -3.00 14.99
N PRO A 186 -13.19 -2.28 15.41
CA PRO A 186 -14.56 -2.76 15.18
C PRO A 186 -14.90 -2.93 13.70
N LEU A 187 -14.33 -2.12 12.80
CA LEU A 187 -14.59 -2.21 11.37
C LEU A 187 -13.94 -3.45 10.74
N VAL A 188 -12.75 -3.84 11.23
CA VAL A 188 -12.09 -5.08 10.82
C VAL A 188 -12.99 -6.29 11.10
N GLU A 189 -13.63 -6.34 12.28
CA GLU A 189 -14.57 -7.41 12.64
C GLU A 189 -15.89 -7.30 11.88
N GLU A 190 -16.48 -6.11 11.80
CA GLU A 190 -17.78 -5.85 11.15
C GLU A 190 -17.76 -6.27 9.67
N PHE A 191 -16.69 -5.97 8.96
CA PHE A 191 -16.56 -6.25 7.53
C PHE A 191 -15.73 -7.51 7.21
N GLY A 192 -15.20 -8.20 8.20
CA GLY A 192 -14.48 -9.45 8.05
C GLY A 192 -13.15 -9.32 7.28
N ALA A 193 -12.42 -8.21 7.47
CA ALA A 193 -11.06 -8.10 6.93
C ALA A 193 -10.15 -9.18 7.54
N GLN A 194 -9.29 -9.80 6.72
CA GLN A 194 -8.47 -10.93 7.14
C GLN A 194 -7.04 -10.54 7.61
N ALA A 195 -6.67 -9.27 7.48
CA ALA A 195 -5.45 -8.72 8.08
C ALA A 195 -5.62 -7.22 8.31
N LEU A 196 -4.91 -6.68 9.30
CA LEU A 196 -4.81 -5.26 9.59
C LEU A 196 -3.33 -4.84 9.60
N LEU A 197 -2.95 -3.90 8.74
CA LEU A 197 -1.59 -3.41 8.62
C LEU A 197 -1.52 -1.90 8.88
N LEU A 198 -0.32 -1.45 9.25
CA LEU A 198 0.05 -0.04 9.29
C LEU A 198 0.97 0.25 8.10
N ASN A 199 0.66 1.27 7.30
CA ASN A 199 1.48 1.56 6.13
C ASN A 199 1.68 3.04 5.86
N CYS A 200 2.64 3.32 5.00
CA CYS A 200 2.91 4.67 4.47
C CYS A 200 2.98 5.77 5.55
N SER A 201 3.54 5.40 6.69
CA SER A 201 3.85 6.27 7.83
C SER A 201 5.31 6.06 8.22
N SER A 202 5.88 6.95 9.01
CA SER A 202 7.25 6.79 9.48
C SER A 202 7.43 5.51 10.29
N PRO A 203 8.61 4.86 10.25
CA PRO A 203 8.88 3.67 11.06
C PRO A 203 8.67 3.89 12.56
N GLU A 204 8.97 5.09 13.05
CA GLU A 204 8.78 5.50 14.45
C GLU A 204 7.31 5.56 14.84
N ALA A 205 6.46 6.13 13.98
CA ALA A 205 5.03 6.20 14.21
C ALA A 205 4.40 4.79 14.21
N ILE A 206 4.78 3.95 13.24
CA ILE A 206 4.34 2.55 13.20
C ILE A 206 4.76 1.80 14.46
N THR A 207 5.99 2.00 14.95
CA THR A 207 6.48 1.36 16.18
C THR A 207 5.64 1.73 17.40
N LYS A 208 5.13 2.97 17.44
CA LYS A 208 4.20 3.39 18.51
C LYS A 208 2.80 2.82 18.32
N SER A 209 2.36 2.62 17.07
CA SER A 209 1.01 2.19 16.75
C SER A 209 0.80 0.70 16.88
N ILE A 210 1.78 -0.13 16.50
CA ILE A 210 1.60 -1.59 16.37
C ILE A 210 1.12 -2.24 17.69
N PRO A 211 1.61 -1.85 18.89
CA PRO A 211 1.11 -2.41 20.15
C PRO A 211 -0.37 -2.07 20.42
N LEU A 212 -0.90 -0.98 19.83
CA LEU A 212 -2.31 -0.58 20.00
C LEU A 212 -3.26 -1.53 19.26
N LEU A 213 -2.72 -2.32 18.30
CA LEU A 213 -3.47 -3.32 17.55
C LEU A 213 -3.45 -4.70 18.22
N SER A 214 -2.90 -4.86 19.42
CA SER A 214 -2.78 -6.16 20.13
C SER A 214 -4.12 -6.86 20.38
N GLU A 215 -5.21 -6.12 20.43
CA GLU A 215 -6.58 -6.66 20.57
C GLU A 215 -7.17 -7.17 19.23
N CYS A 216 -6.47 -6.93 18.10
CA CYS A 216 -6.91 -7.36 16.78
C CYS A 216 -6.88 -8.90 16.70
N ARG A 217 -7.97 -9.49 16.18
CA ARG A 217 -8.11 -10.96 16.10
C ARG A 217 -7.59 -11.55 14.78
N VAL A 218 -7.19 -10.69 13.85
CA VAL A 218 -6.58 -11.09 12.57
C VAL A 218 -5.08 -10.80 12.60
N PRO A 219 -4.29 -11.39 11.70
CA PRO A 219 -2.88 -11.06 11.55
C PRO A 219 -2.67 -9.55 11.42
N ILE A 220 -1.68 -9.03 12.15
CA ILE A 220 -1.27 -7.63 12.05
C ILE A 220 0.06 -7.49 11.33
N GLY A 221 0.30 -6.33 10.71
CA GLY A 221 1.51 -6.11 9.94
C GLY A 221 1.91 -4.65 9.78
N ALA A 222 3.05 -4.44 9.11
CA ALA A 222 3.59 -3.11 8.90
C ALA A 222 4.46 -3.02 7.64
N TYR A 223 4.34 -1.91 6.90
CA TYR A 223 5.21 -1.52 5.79
C TYR A 223 5.33 0.01 5.71
N ALA A 224 6.37 0.51 6.37
CA ALA A 224 6.63 1.94 6.51
C ALA A 224 7.16 2.59 5.23
N ASN A 225 7.08 3.92 5.15
CA ASN A 225 7.78 4.70 4.14
C ASN A 225 9.16 5.18 4.62
N GLY A 226 10.00 5.62 3.68
CA GLY A 226 11.31 6.19 3.93
C GLY A 226 11.38 7.71 3.73
N PHE A 227 10.27 8.43 3.91
CA PHE A 227 10.27 9.91 3.91
C PHE A 227 10.51 10.47 5.30
N ILE A 228 11.08 11.68 5.38
CA ILE A 228 11.27 12.40 6.66
C ILE A 228 9.90 12.75 7.24
N ASN A 229 9.01 13.31 6.43
CA ASN A 229 7.61 13.57 6.77
C ASN A 229 6.77 13.73 5.49
N ILE A 230 5.46 13.67 5.63
CA ILE A 230 4.52 14.05 4.56
C ILE A 230 4.21 15.54 4.73
N SER A 231 4.78 16.36 3.84
CA SER A 231 4.65 17.82 3.91
C SER A 231 3.30 18.32 3.39
N ASP A 232 2.85 19.48 3.90
CA ASP A 232 1.63 20.14 3.41
C ASP A 232 1.72 20.56 1.92
N SER A 233 2.93 20.75 1.41
CA SER A 233 3.16 21.05 -0.01
C SER A 233 2.82 19.86 -0.92
N PHE A 234 2.97 18.64 -0.41
CA PHE A 234 2.59 17.42 -1.12
C PHE A 234 1.07 17.20 -1.13
N ASN A 235 0.34 17.72 -0.14
CA ASN A 235 -1.12 17.55 -0.01
C ASN A 235 -1.92 18.44 -0.98
N LYS A 236 -1.47 18.54 -2.25
CA LYS A 236 -2.13 19.29 -3.32
C LYS A 236 -2.31 18.43 -4.55
N ILE A 237 -3.43 18.60 -5.25
CA ILE A 237 -3.67 17.91 -6.52
C ILE A 237 -2.57 18.26 -7.53
N GLY A 238 -1.99 17.25 -8.16
CA GLY A 238 -0.89 17.40 -9.11
C GLY A 238 0.50 17.48 -8.48
N SER A 239 0.62 17.36 -7.15
CA SER A 239 1.91 17.24 -6.48
C SER A 239 2.64 15.98 -6.90
N THR A 240 3.96 16.06 -6.89
CA THR A 240 4.86 14.95 -7.20
C THR A 240 5.68 14.58 -5.97
N VAL A 241 6.13 13.32 -5.90
CA VAL A 241 6.84 12.78 -4.73
C VAL A 241 8.23 13.40 -4.51
N ASP A 242 8.78 14.12 -5.47
CA ASP A 242 10.00 14.94 -5.34
C ASP A 242 9.85 16.15 -4.39
N LEU A 243 8.61 16.45 -3.96
CA LEU A 243 8.37 17.38 -2.86
C LEU A 243 8.56 16.76 -1.47
N LEU A 244 8.79 15.46 -1.40
CA LEU A 244 9.04 14.71 -0.16
C LEU A 244 10.54 14.38 -0.06
N GLU A 245 11.10 14.68 1.10
CA GLU A 245 12.51 14.44 1.38
C GLU A 245 12.72 13.01 1.86
N LYS A 246 13.63 12.30 1.17
CA LYS A 246 14.02 10.93 1.51
C LYS A 246 14.88 10.90 2.77
N ARG A 247 14.72 9.89 3.57
CA ARG A 247 15.56 9.57 4.73
C ARG A 247 16.82 8.84 4.30
N GLU A 248 17.95 9.53 4.34
CA GLU A 248 19.24 8.93 4.03
C GLU A 248 19.77 8.01 5.15
N ASP A 249 19.27 8.18 6.37
CA ASP A 249 19.61 7.34 7.52
C ASP A 249 18.90 5.99 7.52
N LEU A 250 17.79 5.84 6.77
CA LEU A 250 16.98 4.64 6.76
C LEU A 250 17.57 3.56 5.82
N THR A 251 18.76 3.09 6.17
CA THR A 251 19.41 2.00 5.43
C THR A 251 18.63 0.68 5.58
N PRO A 252 18.86 -0.34 4.70
CA PRO A 252 18.21 -1.65 4.84
C PRO A 252 18.34 -2.25 6.25
N VAL A 253 19.50 -2.13 6.89
CA VAL A 253 19.74 -2.63 8.25
C VAL A 253 18.91 -1.87 9.28
N ILE A 254 18.94 -0.54 9.24
CA ILE A 254 18.15 0.31 10.16
C ILE A 254 16.64 0.07 9.97
N TYR A 255 16.19 -0.09 8.73
CA TYR A 255 14.78 -0.43 8.45
C TYR A 255 14.39 -1.77 9.06
N ALA A 256 15.25 -2.77 8.92
CA ALA A 256 15.01 -4.09 9.47
C ALA A 256 15.06 -4.10 11.02
N ASP A 257 15.83 -3.20 11.66
CA ASP A 257 15.80 -3.00 13.13
C ASP A 257 14.45 -2.42 13.60
N PHE A 258 13.78 -1.60 12.79
CA PHE A 258 12.39 -1.20 13.05
C PHE A 258 11.43 -2.38 12.86
N ALA A 259 11.57 -3.13 11.78
CA ALA A 259 10.73 -4.29 11.51
C ALA A 259 10.83 -5.35 12.63
N GLU A 260 12.00 -5.53 13.24
CA GLU A 260 12.19 -6.40 14.40
C GLU A 260 11.30 -5.98 15.59
N LYS A 261 11.25 -4.68 15.90
CA LYS A 261 10.37 -4.14 16.94
C LYS A 261 8.89 -4.40 16.63
N TRP A 262 8.50 -4.34 15.34
CA TRP A 262 7.13 -4.63 14.93
C TRP A 262 6.80 -6.11 15.08
N VAL A 263 7.72 -6.99 14.72
CA VAL A 263 7.58 -8.45 14.90
C VAL A 263 7.51 -8.81 16.39
N ASP A 264 8.36 -8.22 17.22
CA ASP A 264 8.33 -8.41 18.68
C ASP A 264 7.01 -7.93 19.30
N ALA A 265 6.38 -6.92 18.70
CA ALA A 265 5.06 -6.44 19.09
C ALA A 265 3.89 -7.23 18.48
N GLY A 266 4.17 -8.31 17.73
CA GLY A 266 3.17 -9.25 17.21
C GLY A 266 2.88 -9.15 15.71
N ALA A 267 3.59 -8.30 14.94
CA ALA A 267 3.43 -8.26 13.49
C ALA A 267 3.91 -9.57 12.84
N THR A 268 3.12 -10.07 11.91
CA THR A 268 3.43 -11.27 11.12
C THR A 268 3.52 -11.00 9.62
N LEU A 269 3.20 -9.79 9.21
CA LEU A 269 3.24 -9.30 7.84
C LEU A 269 4.14 -8.07 7.80
N ILE A 270 5.28 -8.12 7.13
CA ILE A 270 6.22 -7.01 7.06
C ILE A 270 6.67 -6.75 5.62
N GLY A 271 6.88 -5.52 5.25
CA GLY A 271 7.30 -5.11 3.92
C GLY A 271 7.76 -3.67 3.88
N GLY A 272 7.65 -3.02 2.72
CA GLY A 272 8.01 -1.64 2.54
C GLY A 272 6.99 -0.85 1.73
N CYS A 273 6.94 0.47 1.95
CA CYS A 273 6.20 1.42 1.14
C CYS A 273 7.20 2.32 0.38
N CYS A 274 6.85 3.57 0.12
CA CYS A 274 7.72 4.51 -0.60
C CYS A 274 9.14 4.57 -0.02
N GLU A 275 10.16 4.68 -0.88
CA GLU A 275 11.60 4.71 -0.56
C GLU A 275 12.17 3.41 0.04
N VAL A 276 11.36 2.35 0.16
CA VAL A 276 11.79 1.04 0.64
C VAL A 276 11.92 0.10 -0.56
N GLY A 277 13.13 -0.02 -1.11
CA GLY A 277 13.41 -0.78 -2.33
C GLY A 277 13.88 -2.22 -2.10
N PRO A 278 14.31 -2.92 -3.19
CA PRO A 278 14.68 -4.34 -3.15
C PRO A 278 15.76 -4.70 -2.12
N ALA A 279 16.71 -3.79 -1.85
CA ALA A 279 17.76 -4.02 -0.85
C ALA A 279 17.18 -4.13 0.58
N HIS A 280 16.15 -3.35 0.90
CA HIS A 280 15.46 -3.42 2.18
C HIS A 280 14.69 -4.74 2.32
N ILE A 281 13.96 -5.12 1.26
CA ILE A 281 13.22 -6.39 1.25
C ILE A 281 14.17 -7.59 1.37
N LYS A 282 15.35 -7.50 0.75
CA LYS A 282 16.39 -8.52 0.89
C LYS A 282 16.87 -8.67 2.33
N GLU A 283 17.08 -7.55 3.01
CA GLU A 283 17.49 -7.57 4.43
C GLU A 283 16.38 -8.19 5.30
N LEU A 284 15.12 -7.76 5.11
CA LEU A 284 13.97 -8.37 5.80
C LEU A 284 13.91 -9.89 5.55
N SER A 285 13.97 -10.30 4.29
CA SER A 285 13.94 -11.72 3.93
C SER A 285 15.10 -12.51 4.56
N THR A 286 16.27 -11.90 4.69
CA THR A 286 17.44 -12.56 5.29
C THR A 286 17.25 -12.78 6.79
N ARG A 287 16.68 -11.80 7.52
CA ARG A 287 16.44 -11.92 8.98
C ARG A 287 15.34 -12.94 9.34
N TRP A 288 14.31 -13.07 8.48
CA TRP A 288 13.15 -13.94 8.77
C TRP A 288 13.01 -15.12 7.80
N LYS A 289 14.08 -15.51 7.13
CA LYS A 289 14.13 -16.82 6.45
C LYS A 289 14.03 -17.91 7.50
N GLY A 290 12.83 -18.48 7.65
CA GLY A 290 12.60 -19.72 8.35
C GLY A 290 12.85 -20.93 7.45
#